data_39598b9ac61f369c007a58024ffd39a9
#
_entry.id   39598b9ac61f369c007a58024ffd39a9
#
_cell.length_a   1.000
_cell.length_b   1.000
_cell.length_c   1.000
_cell.angle_alpha   90.00
_cell.angle_beta   90.00
_cell.angle_gamma   90.00
#
_symmetry.space_group_name_H-M   'P 1'
#
loop_
_entity.id
_entity.type
_entity.pdbx_description
1 polymer ?
#
loop_
_entity_poly.entity_id
_entity_poly.type
_entity_poly.pdbx_seq_one_letter_code
_entity_poly.pdbx_strand_id
1 'polypeptide(L)'
;MNTINIDLHCDLLYYLLNSDVSLDDKEIGCSLPYLKQGNVKLQVMAIYAGTGEGSTGYGLQQSQLFSELIKNENFFLFNDDNYQSSENKDRVGVIASIENASAFCDENESLDSGFRKLENIIQNTQKVFYIGITHHLENRFGGGNSAEAGLKDDGKVLIDYIADRKIAIDLAHTSDQLAYDIFTYIDQKNYSIPILASHSNYRSVYKNNRNLPDELAKEVIRRKGLIGLNFIKDYVDLEQPERLYEHIQYGLVLGGADSIAYGADYFYWKDHPDTPRHPFFFPEHSNASVYPSINKEIEERFSAELVEKISHKNALQFIENMYK
;
A
#
# COMPACT_ATOMS: atom_id res chain seq x y z
N MET A 1 2.12 10.95 23.68
CA MET A 1 0.89 11.39 22.99
C MET A 1 0.14 10.16 22.50
N ASN A 2 -1.19 10.21 22.46
CA ASN A 2 -1.99 9.08 21.93
C ASN A 2 -2.21 9.29 20.42
N THR A 3 -1.10 9.39 19.67
CA THR A 3 -1.12 9.66 18.22
C THR A 3 -1.74 8.47 17.49
N ILE A 4 -2.71 8.73 16.63
CA ILE A 4 -3.29 7.70 15.76
C ILE A 4 -2.35 7.43 14.59
N ASN A 5 -2.40 6.22 14.06
CA ASN A 5 -1.61 5.80 12.93
C ASN A 5 -2.49 5.30 11.78
N ILE A 6 -2.05 5.57 10.56
CA ILE A 6 -2.62 5.06 9.31
C ILE A 6 -1.51 4.32 8.58
N ASP A 7 -1.79 3.11 8.16
CA ASP A 7 -0.87 2.30 7.38
C ASP A 7 -1.48 1.98 6.02
N LEU A 8 -0.73 2.30 4.98
CA LEU A 8 -1.21 2.26 3.59
C LEU A 8 -1.15 0.87 2.95
N HIS A 9 -0.52 -0.14 3.61
CA HIS A 9 -0.38 -1.46 2.98
C HIS A 9 -0.11 -2.60 3.97
N CYS A 10 -0.86 -3.69 3.83
CA CYS A 10 -0.53 -5.01 4.40
C CYS A 10 -1.19 -6.13 3.61
N ASP A 11 -0.61 -7.35 3.65
CA ASP A 11 -1.09 -8.56 2.95
C ASP A 11 -1.93 -9.50 3.82
N LEU A 12 -2.59 -8.97 4.82
CA LEU A 12 -3.37 -9.77 5.78
C LEU A 12 -4.37 -10.71 5.10
N LEU A 13 -5.08 -10.23 4.05
CA LEU A 13 -6.12 -11.00 3.36
C LEU A 13 -5.55 -12.25 2.69
N TYR A 14 -4.38 -12.15 2.06
CA TYR A 14 -3.73 -13.27 1.39
C TYR A 14 -3.39 -14.39 2.39
N TYR A 15 -2.79 -14.05 3.52
CA TYR A 15 -2.34 -15.05 4.51
C TYR A 15 -3.49 -15.64 5.32
N LEU A 16 -4.54 -14.91 5.60
CA LEU A 16 -5.76 -15.47 6.22
C LEU A 16 -6.46 -16.52 5.35
N LEU A 17 -6.25 -16.50 4.03
CA LEU A 17 -6.82 -17.50 3.12
C LEU A 17 -5.88 -18.68 2.85
N ASN A 18 -4.57 -18.45 2.87
CA ASN A 18 -3.60 -19.42 2.35
C ASN A 18 -2.69 -20.03 3.41
N SER A 19 -2.72 -19.52 4.64
CA SER A 19 -1.93 -20.04 5.78
C SER A 19 -2.85 -20.44 6.93
N ASP A 20 -2.37 -21.31 7.82
CA ASP A 20 -3.10 -21.69 9.03
C ASP A 20 -2.89 -20.64 10.14
N VAL A 21 -3.41 -19.46 9.91
CA VAL A 21 -3.26 -18.30 10.80
C VAL A 21 -4.61 -17.61 11.05
N SER A 22 -4.69 -16.85 12.13
CA SER A 22 -5.88 -16.10 12.52
C SER A 22 -5.59 -14.61 12.68
N LEU A 23 -6.64 -13.79 12.82
CA LEU A 23 -6.52 -12.34 13.09
C LEU A 23 -5.71 -12.01 14.35
N ASP A 24 -5.68 -12.92 15.32
CA ASP A 24 -5.01 -12.73 16.62
C ASP A 24 -3.58 -13.31 16.65
N ASP A 25 -3.12 -13.86 15.52
CA ASP A 25 -1.81 -14.50 15.46
C ASP A 25 -0.69 -13.44 15.54
N LYS A 26 0.14 -13.55 16.59
CA LYS A 26 1.25 -12.63 16.85
C LYS A 26 2.43 -12.78 15.89
N GLU A 27 2.41 -13.75 15.02
CA GLU A 27 3.42 -13.89 13.96
C GLU A 27 3.09 -13.04 12.73
N ILE A 28 1.87 -12.46 12.68
CA ILE A 28 1.46 -11.51 11.63
C ILE A 28 1.69 -10.09 12.11
N GLY A 29 2.54 -9.33 11.43
CA GLY A 29 2.88 -7.96 11.83
C GLY A 29 1.69 -7.00 11.90
N CYS A 30 0.63 -7.23 11.13
CA CYS A 30 -0.63 -6.49 11.13
C CYS A 30 -1.79 -7.25 11.79
N SER A 31 -1.52 -8.18 12.73
CA SER A 31 -2.59 -8.83 13.48
C SER A 31 -3.40 -7.84 14.32
N LEU A 32 -4.66 -8.18 14.62
CA LEU A 32 -5.56 -7.29 15.34
C LEU A 32 -5.00 -6.78 16.69
N PRO A 33 -4.35 -7.62 17.53
CA PRO A 33 -3.70 -7.14 18.75
C PRO A 33 -2.63 -6.07 18.49
N TYR A 34 -1.82 -6.25 17.45
CA TYR A 34 -0.77 -5.29 17.12
C TYR A 34 -1.31 -4.00 16.51
N LEU A 35 -2.33 -4.09 15.66
CA LEU A 35 -3.01 -2.89 15.14
C LEU A 35 -3.61 -2.05 16.28
N LYS A 36 -4.26 -2.70 17.27
CA LYS A 36 -4.80 -2.01 18.46
C LYS A 36 -3.69 -1.41 19.33
N GLN A 37 -2.62 -2.15 19.59
CA GLN A 37 -1.46 -1.66 20.37
C GLN A 37 -0.76 -0.48 19.68
N GLY A 38 -0.65 -0.53 18.37
CA GLY A 38 -0.09 0.55 17.54
C GLY A 38 -1.01 1.74 17.36
N ASN A 39 -2.20 1.74 17.96
CA ASN A 39 -3.24 2.76 17.74
C ASN A 39 -3.52 3.02 16.25
N VAL A 40 -3.55 1.94 15.45
CA VAL A 40 -3.86 2.02 14.01
C VAL A 40 -5.35 2.27 13.83
N LYS A 41 -5.69 3.40 13.22
CA LYS A 41 -7.10 3.79 12.94
C LYS A 41 -7.54 3.50 11.52
N LEU A 42 -6.59 3.33 10.62
CA LEU A 42 -6.83 2.81 9.29
C LEU A 42 -5.68 1.90 8.89
N GLN A 43 -6.02 0.67 8.51
CA GLN A 43 -5.15 -0.26 7.80
C GLN A 43 -5.69 -0.47 6.39
N VAL A 44 -4.89 -0.15 5.37
CA VAL A 44 -5.22 -0.54 4.00
C VAL A 44 -4.82 -2.00 3.80
N MET A 45 -5.77 -2.82 3.37
CA MET A 45 -5.60 -4.26 3.16
C MET A 45 -5.50 -4.57 1.68
N ALA A 46 -4.37 -5.10 1.26
CA ALA A 46 -4.14 -5.46 -0.13
C ALA A 46 -4.87 -6.75 -0.51
N ILE A 47 -5.49 -6.73 -1.68
CA ILE A 47 -5.92 -7.91 -2.43
C ILE A 47 -4.77 -8.23 -3.38
N TYR A 48 -3.97 -9.22 -3.01
CA TYR A 48 -2.78 -9.62 -3.75
C TYR A 48 -3.01 -10.87 -4.59
N ALA A 49 -2.49 -10.87 -5.82
CA ALA A 49 -2.32 -12.09 -6.60
C ALA A 49 -1.04 -12.03 -7.43
N GLY A 50 -0.29 -13.12 -7.45
CA GLY A 50 0.81 -13.30 -8.39
C GLY A 50 0.28 -13.31 -9.83
N THR A 51 1.12 -12.94 -10.81
CA THR A 51 0.77 -13.03 -12.23
C THR A 51 0.79 -14.49 -12.68
N GLY A 52 -0.31 -14.98 -13.23
CA GLY A 52 -0.43 -16.34 -13.75
C GLY A 52 -1.86 -16.85 -13.81
N GLU A 53 -2.00 -18.08 -14.28
CA GLU A 53 -3.31 -18.76 -14.39
C GLU A 53 -3.98 -18.88 -13.00
N GLY A 54 -5.24 -18.51 -12.92
CA GLY A 54 -6.03 -18.57 -11.68
C GLY A 54 -5.86 -17.36 -10.75
N SER A 55 -5.01 -16.38 -11.08
CA SER A 55 -4.76 -15.17 -10.28
C SER A 55 -6.05 -14.44 -9.89
N THR A 56 -7.02 -14.36 -10.80
CA THR A 56 -8.31 -13.70 -10.56
C THR A 56 -9.20 -14.42 -9.53
N GLY A 57 -9.01 -15.75 -9.37
CA GLY A 57 -9.69 -16.52 -8.33
C GLY A 57 -9.23 -16.09 -6.92
N TYR A 58 -7.94 -15.87 -6.74
CA TYR A 58 -7.38 -15.35 -5.47
C TYR A 58 -7.89 -13.95 -5.17
N GLY A 59 -7.93 -13.07 -6.17
CA GLY A 59 -8.46 -11.71 -5.99
C GLY A 59 -9.92 -11.69 -5.55
N LEU A 60 -10.77 -12.50 -6.16
CA LEU A 60 -12.18 -12.62 -5.78
C LEU A 60 -12.36 -13.20 -4.37
N GLN A 61 -11.62 -14.24 -4.00
CA GLN A 61 -11.70 -14.84 -2.66
C GLN A 61 -11.27 -13.86 -1.56
N GLN A 62 -10.19 -13.10 -1.77
CA GLN A 62 -9.75 -12.07 -0.82
C GLN A 62 -10.78 -10.94 -0.69
N SER A 63 -11.43 -10.54 -1.79
CA SER A 63 -12.50 -9.52 -1.74
C SER A 63 -13.74 -10.02 -0.96
N GLN A 64 -14.08 -11.30 -1.06
CA GLN A 64 -15.13 -11.92 -0.25
C GLN A 64 -14.74 -11.97 1.22
N LEU A 65 -13.50 -12.38 1.54
CA LEU A 65 -12.99 -12.35 2.92
C LEU A 65 -13.04 -10.93 3.50
N PHE A 66 -12.63 -9.89 2.74
CA PHE A 66 -12.75 -8.51 3.17
C PHE A 66 -14.19 -8.15 3.52
N SER A 67 -15.18 -8.58 2.71
CA SER A 67 -16.59 -8.33 2.97
C SER A 67 -17.08 -8.97 4.29
N GLU A 68 -16.48 -10.07 4.72
CA GLU A 68 -16.77 -10.68 6.02
C GLU A 68 -16.04 -9.96 7.16
N LEU A 69 -14.80 -9.53 6.93
CA LEU A 69 -14.03 -8.80 7.94
C LEU A 69 -14.70 -7.49 8.36
N ILE A 70 -15.27 -6.73 7.44
CA ILE A 70 -15.97 -5.48 7.77
C ILE A 70 -17.27 -5.68 8.56
N LYS A 71 -17.79 -6.91 8.66
CA LYS A 71 -18.92 -7.28 9.52
C LYS A 71 -18.48 -7.67 10.95
N ASN A 72 -17.19 -7.92 11.15
CA ASN A 72 -16.61 -8.25 12.44
C ASN A 72 -16.62 -7.01 13.36
N GLU A 73 -16.95 -7.19 14.62
CA GLU A 73 -17.05 -6.11 15.61
C GLU A 73 -15.75 -5.30 15.80
N ASN A 74 -14.59 -5.85 15.44
CA ASN A 74 -13.31 -5.19 15.57
C ASN A 74 -12.94 -4.28 14.39
N PHE A 75 -13.65 -4.38 13.26
CA PHE A 75 -13.36 -3.60 12.06
C PHE A 75 -14.57 -2.77 11.63
N PHE A 76 -14.30 -1.71 10.88
CA PHE A 76 -15.32 -0.95 10.18
C PHE A 76 -14.78 -0.49 8.83
N LEU A 77 -15.66 -0.35 7.84
CA LEU A 77 -15.28 0.25 6.57
C LEU A 77 -14.99 1.73 6.79
N PHE A 78 -13.74 2.13 6.56
CA PHE A 78 -13.28 3.49 6.81
C PHE A 78 -13.88 4.47 5.79
N ASN A 79 -14.33 5.60 6.28
CA ASN A 79 -14.57 6.83 5.51
C ASN A 79 -14.25 8.05 6.37
N ASP A 80 -14.16 9.22 5.74
CA ASP A 80 -13.73 10.48 6.36
C ASP A 80 -14.69 10.92 7.49
N ASP A 81 -15.97 10.53 7.42
CA ASP A 81 -16.99 10.96 8.38
C ASP A 81 -17.03 10.06 9.63
N ASN A 82 -16.58 8.80 9.53
CA ASN A 82 -16.83 7.81 10.57
C ASN A 82 -15.62 7.43 11.45
N TYR A 83 -14.39 7.78 11.05
CA TYR A 83 -13.21 7.29 11.77
C TYR A 83 -13.04 7.88 13.17
N GLN A 84 -13.61 9.06 13.42
CA GLN A 84 -13.62 9.72 14.73
C GLN A 84 -14.88 9.43 15.55
N SER A 85 -15.82 8.66 15.01
CA SER A 85 -17.04 8.30 15.72
C SER A 85 -16.72 7.55 17.02
N SER A 86 -17.48 7.85 18.08
CA SER A 86 -17.37 7.15 19.38
C SER A 86 -17.63 5.65 19.25
N GLU A 87 -18.46 5.22 18.29
CA GLU A 87 -18.74 3.81 18.00
C GLU A 87 -17.52 3.07 17.44
N ASN A 88 -16.58 3.78 16.79
CA ASN A 88 -15.39 3.23 16.18
C ASN A 88 -14.11 3.43 17.02
N LYS A 89 -14.25 3.91 18.26
CA LYS A 89 -13.10 4.27 19.11
C LYS A 89 -12.12 3.10 19.30
N ASP A 90 -12.62 1.90 19.52
CA ASP A 90 -11.83 0.70 19.82
C ASP A 90 -11.74 -0.27 18.61
N ARG A 91 -12.20 0.17 17.44
CA ARG A 91 -12.20 -0.56 16.17
C ARG A 91 -11.11 -0.05 15.25
N VAL A 92 -10.72 -0.89 14.29
CA VAL A 92 -9.77 -0.56 13.23
C VAL A 92 -10.55 -0.29 11.95
N GLY A 93 -10.38 0.88 11.36
CA GLY A 93 -10.88 1.19 10.03
C GLY A 93 -10.09 0.42 8.98
N VAL A 94 -10.77 -0.07 7.96
CA VAL A 94 -10.14 -0.78 6.84
C VAL A 94 -10.67 -0.28 5.50
N ILE A 95 -9.80 -0.24 4.51
CA ILE A 95 -10.13 -0.05 3.09
C ILE A 95 -9.37 -1.10 2.31
N ALA A 96 -10.00 -1.69 1.29
CA ALA A 96 -9.30 -2.60 0.37
C ALA A 96 -8.51 -1.82 -0.69
N SER A 97 -7.40 -2.40 -1.10
CA SER A 97 -6.64 -2.02 -2.30
C SER A 97 -6.38 -3.25 -3.16
N ILE A 98 -5.88 -3.07 -4.37
CA ILE A 98 -5.46 -4.16 -5.23
C ILE A 98 -3.96 -4.03 -5.47
N GLU A 99 -3.23 -5.06 -5.11
CA GLU A 99 -1.81 -5.19 -5.43
C GLU A 99 -1.66 -6.20 -6.57
N ASN A 100 -1.25 -5.71 -7.73
CA ASN A 100 -1.20 -6.39 -9.02
C ASN A 100 -2.58 -6.56 -9.69
N ALA A 101 -2.75 -5.92 -10.84
CA ALA A 101 -3.96 -6.00 -11.65
C ALA A 101 -4.30 -7.42 -12.15
N SER A 102 -3.36 -8.37 -12.07
CA SER A 102 -3.62 -9.80 -12.29
C SER A 102 -4.66 -10.38 -11.31
N ALA A 103 -4.92 -9.71 -10.17
CA ALA A 103 -5.96 -10.10 -9.23
C ALA A 103 -7.38 -10.02 -9.80
N PHE A 104 -7.60 -9.24 -10.86
CA PHE A 104 -8.91 -9.15 -11.52
C PHE A 104 -8.87 -9.46 -13.02
N CYS A 105 -7.70 -9.51 -13.66
CA CYS A 105 -7.60 -9.80 -15.07
C CYS A 105 -6.42 -10.72 -15.38
N ASP A 106 -6.71 -11.96 -15.73
CA ASP A 106 -5.73 -12.97 -16.14
C ASP A 106 -5.07 -12.61 -17.48
N GLU A 107 -3.86 -13.11 -17.73
CA GLU A 107 -3.06 -12.84 -18.93
C GLU A 107 -3.82 -13.22 -20.23
N ASN A 108 -4.63 -14.28 -20.18
CA ASN A 108 -5.27 -14.89 -21.36
C ASN A 108 -6.78 -14.59 -21.49
N GLU A 109 -7.35 -13.76 -20.60
CA GLU A 109 -8.76 -13.42 -20.70
C GLU A 109 -9.01 -12.07 -21.40
N SER A 110 -10.27 -11.83 -21.81
CA SER A 110 -10.64 -10.52 -22.34
C SER A 110 -10.65 -9.44 -21.25
N LEU A 111 -10.28 -8.20 -21.60
CA LEU A 111 -10.37 -7.06 -20.68
C LEU A 111 -11.79 -6.87 -20.12
N ASP A 112 -12.82 -7.09 -20.93
CA ASP A 112 -14.22 -7.02 -20.49
C ASP A 112 -14.53 -8.03 -19.37
N SER A 113 -13.93 -9.24 -19.43
CA SER A 113 -14.04 -10.23 -18.36
C SER A 113 -13.31 -9.78 -17.11
N GLY A 114 -12.09 -9.27 -17.27
CA GLY A 114 -11.31 -8.71 -16.17
C GLY A 114 -12.02 -7.55 -15.46
N PHE A 115 -12.55 -6.60 -16.23
CA PHE A 115 -13.27 -5.46 -15.65
C PHE A 115 -14.57 -5.86 -14.94
N ARG A 116 -15.29 -6.89 -15.42
CA ARG A 116 -16.43 -7.45 -14.64
C ARG A 116 -15.97 -8.02 -13.29
N LYS A 117 -14.80 -8.66 -13.23
CA LYS A 117 -14.23 -9.14 -11.95
C LYS A 117 -13.79 -7.99 -11.06
N LEU A 118 -13.22 -6.92 -11.63
CA LEU A 118 -12.91 -5.71 -10.88
C LEU A 118 -14.17 -5.10 -10.26
N GLU A 119 -15.29 -5.01 -11.02
CA GLU A 119 -16.56 -4.56 -10.46
C GLU A 119 -17.06 -5.46 -9.32
N ASN A 120 -16.90 -6.79 -9.44
CA ASN A 120 -17.24 -7.70 -8.34
C ASN A 120 -16.37 -7.48 -7.10
N ILE A 121 -15.07 -7.23 -7.28
CA ILE A 121 -14.17 -6.86 -6.17
C ILE A 121 -14.63 -5.55 -5.53
N ILE A 122 -14.91 -4.51 -6.33
CA ILE A 122 -15.41 -3.23 -5.83
C ILE A 122 -16.74 -3.41 -5.09
N GLN A 123 -17.64 -4.24 -5.60
CA GLN A 123 -18.92 -4.54 -4.94
C GLN A 123 -18.72 -5.23 -3.58
N ASN A 124 -17.83 -6.22 -3.49
CA ASN A 124 -17.54 -6.94 -2.26
C ASN A 124 -16.87 -6.03 -1.22
N THR A 125 -15.95 -5.18 -1.65
CA THR A 125 -15.18 -4.29 -0.77
C THR A 125 -15.85 -2.93 -0.53
N GLN A 126 -16.94 -2.64 -1.26
CA GLN A 126 -17.67 -1.36 -1.33
C GLN A 126 -16.85 -0.21 -1.93
N LYS A 127 -15.52 -0.23 -1.84
CA LYS A 127 -14.61 0.68 -2.52
C LYS A 127 -13.20 0.08 -2.57
N VAL A 128 -12.43 0.48 -3.56
CA VAL A 128 -10.99 0.20 -3.70
C VAL A 128 -10.23 1.51 -3.61
N PHE A 129 -9.23 1.58 -2.75
CA PHE A 129 -8.47 2.80 -2.52
C PHE A 129 -7.47 3.06 -3.65
N TYR A 130 -6.68 2.05 -4.00
CA TYR A 130 -5.74 2.13 -5.12
C TYR A 130 -5.61 0.79 -5.84
N ILE A 131 -5.07 0.86 -7.05
CA ILE A 131 -4.68 -0.30 -7.86
C ILE A 131 -3.20 -0.19 -8.20
N GLY A 132 -2.40 -1.17 -7.75
CA GLY A 132 -1.07 -1.46 -8.27
C GLY A 132 -1.21 -2.22 -9.60
N ILE A 133 -0.58 -1.70 -10.65
CA ILE A 133 -0.72 -2.28 -12.00
C ILE A 133 0.04 -3.62 -12.09
N THR A 134 1.18 -3.71 -11.42
CA THR A 134 2.08 -4.87 -11.45
C THR A 134 2.51 -5.26 -10.04
N HIS A 135 3.14 -6.44 -9.92
CA HIS A 135 3.99 -6.82 -8.80
C HIS A 135 5.45 -6.89 -9.27
N HIS A 136 6.26 -7.85 -8.85
CA HIS A 136 7.68 -7.92 -9.23
C HIS A 136 7.91 -8.15 -10.73
N LEU A 137 7.09 -8.99 -11.34
CA LEU A 137 7.26 -9.40 -12.73
C LEU A 137 6.42 -8.56 -13.68
N GLU A 138 6.69 -8.72 -14.96
CA GLU A 138 5.86 -8.19 -16.04
C GLU A 138 4.52 -8.92 -16.11
N ASN A 139 3.43 -8.19 -16.38
CA ASN A 139 2.12 -8.71 -16.70
C ASN A 139 1.58 -8.07 -17.99
N ARG A 140 0.34 -8.37 -18.38
CA ARG A 140 -0.30 -7.81 -19.57
C ARG A 140 -0.44 -6.29 -19.57
N PHE A 141 -0.39 -5.62 -18.40
CA PHE A 141 -0.59 -4.17 -18.24
C PHE A 141 0.73 -3.38 -18.25
N GLY A 142 1.85 -4.00 -17.82
CA GLY A 142 3.12 -3.31 -17.74
C GLY A 142 4.23 -4.11 -17.07
N GLY A 143 5.35 -3.45 -16.80
CA GLY A 143 6.51 -4.03 -16.16
C GLY A 143 6.55 -3.85 -14.65
N GLY A 144 6.81 -4.92 -13.89
CA GLY A 144 7.11 -4.85 -12.47
C GLY A 144 8.54 -4.42 -12.19
N ASN A 145 8.90 -4.20 -10.91
CA ASN A 145 10.21 -3.67 -10.51
C ASN A 145 11.41 -4.61 -10.83
N SER A 146 11.15 -5.84 -11.24
CA SER A 146 12.17 -6.78 -11.73
C SER A 146 12.18 -6.87 -13.27
N ALA A 147 11.43 -6.01 -13.97
CA ALA A 147 11.33 -5.93 -15.42
C ALA A 147 11.65 -4.50 -15.89
N GLU A 148 11.93 -4.35 -17.20
CA GLU A 148 12.19 -3.05 -17.81
C GLU A 148 11.01 -2.52 -18.64
N ALA A 149 9.98 -3.35 -18.85
CA ALA A 149 8.82 -2.98 -19.67
C ALA A 149 8.08 -1.76 -19.08
N GLY A 150 7.63 -0.88 -19.96
CA GLY A 150 6.78 0.26 -19.63
C GLY A 150 5.28 -0.10 -19.66
N LEU A 151 4.45 0.93 -19.89
CA LEU A 151 2.99 0.81 -19.96
C LEU A 151 2.56 0.17 -21.28
N LYS A 152 1.88 -0.96 -21.20
CA LYS A 152 1.34 -1.67 -22.36
C LYS A 152 -0.05 -1.15 -22.77
N ASP A 153 -0.54 -1.57 -23.91
CA ASP A 153 -1.86 -1.11 -24.41
C ASP A 153 -3.01 -1.49 -23.48
N ASP A 154 -3.01 -2.69 -22.90
CA ASP A 154 -3.99 -3.09 -21.89
C ASP A 154 -3.89 -2.23 -20.62
N GLY A 155 -2.68 -1.80 -20.25
CA GLY A 155 -2.46 -0.87 -19.15
C GLY A 155 -3.06 0.52 -19.41
N LYS A 156 -2.98 1.02 -20.65
CA LYS A 156 -3.65 2.27 -21.04
C LYS A 156 -5.17 2.14 -20.93
N VAL A 157 -5.73 1.01 -21.38
CA VAL A 157 -7.18 0.74 -21.25
C VAL A 157 -7.60 0.66 -19.78
N LEU A 158 -6.77 0.07 -18.90
CA LEU A 158 -7.04 0.07 -17.47
C LEU A 158 -7.03 1.49 -16.89
N ILE A 159 -6.05 2.32 -17.25
CA ILE A 159 -6.00 3.72 -16.79
C ILE A 159 -7.23 4.51 -17.28
N ASP A 160 -7.63 4.36 -18.56
CA ASP A 160 -8.85 4.95 -19.11
C ASP A 160 -10.09 4.49 -18.34
N TYR A 161 -10.15 3.20 -17.96
CA TYR A 161 -11.27 2.62 -17.22
C TYR A 161 -11.43 3.17 -15.81
N ILE A 162 -10.32 3.48 -15.10
CA ILE A 162 -10.37 3.98 -13.73
C ILE A 162 -10.37 5.51 -13.61
N ALA A 163 -10.22 6.25 -14.72
CA ALA A 163 -9.98 7.70 -14.73
C ALA A 163 -11.02 8.52 -13.92
N ASP A 164 -12.30 8.12 -13.95
CA ASP A 164 -13.40 8.82 -13.27
C ASP A 164 -13.95 8.05 -12.05
N ARG A 165 -13.19 7.07 -11.50
CA ARG A 165 -13.70 6.14 -10.49
C ARG A 165 -13.25 6.42 -9.06
N LYS A 166 -12.52 7.50 -8.82
CA LYS A 166 -11.93 7.80 -7.50
C LYS A 166 -11.10 6.62 -6.94
N ILE A 167 -10.32 6.00 -7.82
CA ILE A 167 -9.33 4.96 -7.50
C ILE A 167 -7.96 5.52 -7.84
N ALA A 168 -7.02 5.47 -6.90
CA ALA A 168 -5.66 5.91 -7.13
C ALA A 168 -4.84 4.86 -7.88
N ILE A 169 -3.79 5.28 -8.59
CA ILE A 169 -2.78 4.36 -9.12
C ILE A 169 -1.63 4.29 -8.12
N ASP A 170 -1.25 3.06 -7.78
CA ASP A 170 -0.10 2.78 -6.93
C ASP A 170 1.13 2.45 -7.77
N LEU A 171 2.23 3.14 -7.50
CA LEU A 171 3.52 2.93 -8.15
C LEU A 171 4.41 1.91 -7.43
N ALA A 172 3.98 1.43 -6.26
CA ALA A 172 4.68 0.32 -5.62
C ALA A 172 4.75 -0.87 -6.59
N HIS A 173 5.92 -1.51 -6.68
CA HIS A 173 6.22 -2.59 -7.61
C HIS A 173 6.21 -2.26 -9.12
N THR A 174 6.06 -1.02 -9.55
CA THR A 174 6.25 -0.69 -10.96
C THR A 174 7.74 -0.72 -11.35
N SER A 175 8.03 -1.06 -12.61
CA SER A 175 9.31 -0.66 -13.19
C SER A 175 9.40 0.87 -13.26
N ASP A 176 10.61 1.42 -13.29
CA ASP A 176 10.79 2.86 -13.45
C ASP A 176 10.13 3.35 -14.75
N GLN A 177 10.29 2.57 -15.85
CA GLN A 177 9.71 2.90 -17.13
C GLN A 177 8.16 2.90 -17.07
N LEU A 178 7.55 1.92 -16.40
CA LEU A 178 6.09 1.91 -16.22
C LEU A 178 5.60 3.14 -15.47
N ALA A 179 6.29 3.55 -14.40
CA ALA A 179 5.92 4.74 -13.64
C ALA A 179 6.00 6.02 -14.48
N TYR A 180 7.09 6.20 -15.27
CA TYR A 180 7.21 7.33 -16.20
C TYR A 180 6.12 7.34 -17.28
N ASP A 181 5.80 6.17 -17.83
CA ASP A 181 4.77 6.05 -18.86
C ASP A 181 3.37 6.35 -18.30
N ILE A 182 3.08 5.92 -17.05
CA ILE A 182 1.82 6.25 -16.36
C ILE A 182 1.67 7.77 -16.23
N PHE A 183 2.68 8.46 -15.72
CA PHE A 183 2.64 9.93 -15.61
C PHE A 183 2.42 10.59 -16.97
N THR A 184 3.19 10.16 -17.98
CA THR A 184 3.09 10.67 -19.33
C THR A 184 1.69 10.47 -19.92
N TYR A 185 1.13 9.28 -19.75
CA TYR A 185 -0.20 8.94 -20.28
C TYR A 185 -1.32 9.74 -19.61
N ILE A 186 -1.28 9.85 -18.29
CA ILE A 186 -2.25 10.65 -17.52
C ILE A 186 -2.21 12.12 -17.96
N ASP A 187 -1.01 12.69 -18.15
CA ASP A 187 -0.85 14.08 -18.59
C ASP A 187 -1.35 14.28 -20.02
N GLN A 188 -1.02 13.36 -20.93
CA GLN A 188 -1.52 13.40 -22.33
C GLN A 188 -3.04 13.34 -22.43
N LYS A 189 -3.67 12.56 -21.55
CA LYS A 189 -5.12 12.42 -21.47
C LYS A 189 -5.80 13.52 -20.64
N ASN A 190 -5.03 14.34 -19.94
CA ASN A 190 -5.53 15.33 -18.99
C ASN A 190 -6.43 14.71 -17.90
N TYR A 191 -6.06 13.52 -17.41
CA TYR A 191 -6.78 12.83 -16.33
C TYR A 191 -6.36 13.35 -14.95
N SER A 192 -7.31 13.41 -14.02
CA SER A 192 -7.09 13.78 -12.62
C SER A 192 -7.08 12.54 -11.72
N ILE A 193 -6.20 11.57 -12.01
CA ILE A 193 -6.08 10.35 -11.22
C ILE A 193 -5.09 10.57 -10.09
N PRO A 194 -5.46 10.33 -8.81
CA PRO A 194 -4.52 10.38 -7.71
C PRO A 194 -3.43 9.31 -7.84
N ILE A 195 -2.21 9.67 -7.47
CA ILE A 195 -1.04 8.77 -7.54
C ILE A 195 -0.44 8.62 -6.15
N LEU A 196 -0.02 7.40 -5.80
CA LEU A 196 0.77 7.14 -4.60
C LEU A 196 1.82 6.06 -4.88
N ALA A 197 2.75 5.90 -3.95
CA ALA A 197 3.59 4.72 -3.79
C ALA A 197 3.31 4.17 -2.40
N SER A 198 2.39 3.22 -2.29
CA SER A 198 1.78 2.80 -1.03
C SER A 198 2.78 2.27 0.00
N HIS A 199 3.89 1.64 -0.45
CA HIS A 199 4.91 1.02 0.38
C HIS A 199 6.28 1.02 -0.34
N SER A 200 6.93 2.20 -0.40
CA SER A 200 8.20 2.40 -1.10
C SER A 200 9.13 3.35 -0.34
N ASN A 201 10.42 3.05 -0.37
CA ASN A 201 11.45 3.91 0.20
C ASN A 201 12.20 4.69 -0.90
N TYR A 202 13.34 5.29 -0.58
CA TYR A 202 14.12 6.12 -1.51
C TYR A 202 15.40 5.41 -1.94
N ARG A 203 15.61 5.25 -3.26
CA ARG A 203 16.73 4.52 -3.84
C ARG A 203 18.08 5.18 -3.56
N SER A 204 18.12 6.49 -3.44
CA SER A 204 19.31 7.25 -3.09
C SER A 204 19.78 7.06 -1.65
N VAL A 205 18.90 6.58 -0.75
CA VAL A 205 19.26 6.20 0.63
C VAL A 205 19.75 4.76 0.68
N TYR A 206 18.99 3.84 0.08
CA TYR A 206 19.35 2.44 0.00
C TYR A 206 19.08 1.89 -1.40
N LYS A 207 20.15 1.44 -2.09
CA LYS A 207 20.08 1.02 -3.48
C LYS A 207 19.34 -0.30 -3.64
N ASN A 208 18.09 -0.22 -4.02
CA ASN A 208 17.23 -1.36 -4.36
C ASN A 208 16.25 -0.91 -5.47
N ASN A 209 16.01 -1.76 -6.47
CA ASN A 209 15.06 -1.42 -7.55
C ASN A 209 13.62 -1.25 -7.07
N ARG A 210 13.29 -1.78 -5.89
CA ARG A 210 12.00 -1.63 -5.23
C ARG A 210 11.81 -0.23 -4.64
N ASN A 211 12.90 0.49 -4.36
CA ASN A 211 12.89 1.86 -3.86
C ASN A 211 12.76 2.86 -5.01
N LEU A 212 12.06 3.96 -4.78
CA LEU A 212 11.82 5.00 -5.77
C LEU A 212 13.11 5.76 -6.12
N PRO A 213 13.43 5.96 -7.40
CA PRO A 213 14.41 6.95 -7.80
C PRO A 213 13.89 8.37 -7.52
N ASP A 214 14.81 9.32 -7.40
CA ASP A 214 14.51 10.70 -7.00
C ASP A 214 13.49 11.38 -7.90
N GLU A 215 13.58 11.14 -9.20
CA GLU A 215 12.70 11.76 -10.20
C GLU A 215 11.25 11.31 -9.99
N LEU A 216 11.03 10.02 -9.74
CA LEU A 216 9.69 9.49 -9.47
C LEU A 216 9.17 9.98 -8.12
N ALA A 217 10.01 9.98 -7.07
CA ALA A 217 9.63 10.50 -5.76
C ALA A 217 9.22 11.99 -5.83
N LYS A 218 10.01 12.82 -6.52
CA LYS A 218 9.67 14.24 -6.76
C LYS A 218 8.38 14.42 -7.53
N GLU A 219 8.11 13.56 -8.52
CA GLU A 219 6.88 13.64 -9.30
C GLU A 219 5.65 13.27 -8.49
N VAL A 220 5.74 12.22 -7.63
CA VAL A 220 4.69 11.90 -6.65
C VAL A 220 4.42 13.08 -5.73
N ILE A 221 5.47 13.68 -5.16
CA ILE A 221 5.37 14.86 -4.28
C ILE A 221 4.72 16.05 -5.02
N ARG A 222 5.16 16.35 -6.24
CA ARG A 222 4.61 17.42 -7.08
C ARG A 222 3.11 17.25 -7.33
N ARG A 223 2.65 16.02 -7.50
CA ARG A 223 1.23 15.65 -7.68
C ARG A 223 0.45 15.59 -6.36
N LYS A 224 1.06 15.92 -5.22
CA LYS A 224 0.48 15.80 -3.88
C LYS A 224 0.07 14.36 -3.55
N GLY A 225 0.82 13.41 -4.08
CA GLY A 225 0.67 11.99 -3.81
C GLY A 225 1.30 11.58 -2.47
N LEU A 226 1.16 10.30 -2.13
CA LEU A 226 1.75 9.71 -0.92
C LEU A 226 2.92 8.79 -1.26
N ILE A 227 3.90 8.74 -0.35
CA ILE A 227 4.98 7.76 -0.33
C ILE A 227 4.93 7.08 1.03
N GLY A 228 4.41 5.85 1.07
CA GLY A 228 4.37 5.01 2.25
C GLY A 228 5.72 4.37 2.53
N LEU A 229 6.26 4.58 3.72
CA LEU A 229 7.54 4.01 4.14
C LEU A 229 7.40 2.50 4.34
N ASN A 230 8.15 1.71 3.57
CA ASN A 230 8.21 0.27 3.68
C ASN A 230 9.16 -0.14 4.82
N PHE A 231 8.79 -1.15 5.61
CA PHE A 231 9.56 -1.59 6.78
C PHE A 231 10.34 -2.89 6.55
N ILE A 232 10.20 -3.50 5.37
CA ILE A 232 11.01 -4.67 5.01
C ILE A 232 12.48 -4.26 4.94
N LYS A 233 13.33 -4.99 5.65
CA LYS A 233 14.76 -4.69 5.77
C LYS A 233 15.49 -4.60 4.43
N ASP A 234 15.11 -5.43 3.45
CA ASP A 234 15.71 -5.39 2.11
C ASP A 234 15.47 -4.07 1.37
N TYR A 235 14.55 -3.25 1.84
CA TYR A 235 14.21 -1.95 1.25
C TYR A 235 14.59 -0.78 2.15
N VAL A 236 14.76 -1.04 3.45
CA VAL A 236 15.28 -0.06 4.43
C VAL A 236 16.81 -0.06 4.40
N ASP A 237 17.40 -1.17 4.81
CA ASP A 237 18.82 -1.54 4.83
C ASP A 237 18.91 -2.97 5.38
N LEU A 238 19.88 -3.77 4.97
CA LEU A 238 20.01 -5.15 5.46
C LEU A 238 20.51 -5.27 6.90
N GLU A 239 21.20 -4.24 7.42
CA GLU A 239 21.93 -4.29 8.70
C GLU A 239 21.54 -3.18 9.68
N GLN A 240 20.97 -2.06 9.19
CA GLN A 240 20.78 -0.83 9.96
C GLN A 240 19.30 -0.43 10.04
N PRO A 241 18.58 -0.81 11.11
CA PRO A 241 17.17 -0.42 11.27
C PRO A 241 16.97 1.11 11.32
N GLU A 242 17.95 1.86 11.84
CA GLU A 242 17.90 3.32 11.91
C GLU A 242 17.87 4.00 10.55
N ARG A 243 18.21 3.29 9.47
CA ARG A 243 18.11 3.79 8.09
C ARG A 243 16.69 4.20 7.71
N LEU A 244 15.68 3.69 8.39
CA LEU A 244 14.29 4.15 8.25
C LEU A 244 14.17 5.67 8.47
N TYR A 245 14.89 6.22 9.45
CA TYR A 245 14.86 7.67 9.73
C TYR A 245 15.67 8.47 8.70
N GLU A 246 16.68 7.86 8.07
CA GLU A 246 17.37 8.50 6.94
C GLU A 246 16.47 8.56 5.71
N HIS A 247 15.61 7.56 5.46
CA HIS A 247 14.57 7.64 4.43
C HIS A 247 13.60 8.79 4.71
N ILE A 248 13.16 8.99 5.95
CA ILE A 248 12.34 10.15 6.33
C ILE A 248 13.08 11.45 6.04
N GLN A 249 14.32 11.59 6.55
CA GLN A 249 15.13 12.78 6.32
C GLN A 249 15.29 13.09 4.83
N TYR A 250 15.55 12.07 4.03
CA TYR A 250 15.72 12.23 2.59
C TYR A 250 14.43 12.68 1.90
N GLY A 251 13.29 12.08 2.26
CA GLY A 251 11.99 12.52 1.77
C GLY A 251 11.68 13.98 2.09
N LEU A 252 12.10 14.47 3.29
CA LEU A 252 12.00 15.88 3.66
C LEU A 252 12.88 16.76 2.77
N VAL A 253 14.11 16.33 2.45
CA VAL A 253 15.02 17.05 1.54
C VAL A 253 14.41 17.17 0.14
N LEU A 254 13.65 16.17 -0.31
CA LEU A 254 12.93 16.21 -1.59
C LEU A 254 11.65 17.09 -1.54
N GLY A 255 11.29 17.66 -0.39
CA GLY A 255 10.09 18.48 -0.20
C GLY A 255 8.84 17.70 0.16
N GLY A 256 8.98 16.43 0.58
CA GLY A 256 7.88 15.48 0.81
C GLY A 256 7.24 15.54 2.19
N ALA A 257 7.38 16.61 2.98
CA ALA A 257 6.81 16.69 4.32
C ALA A 257 5.29 16.41 4.39
N ASP A 258 4.56 16.74 3.33
CA ASP A 258 3.12 16.50 3.19
C ASP A 258 2.77 15.25 2.36
N SER A 259 3.79 14.42 2.02
CA SER A 259 3.64 13.24 1.16
C SER A 259 4.08 11.95 1.83
N ILE A 260 4.86 11.99 2.92
CA ILE A 260 5.35 10.80 3.61
C ILE A 260 4.25 10.24 4.51
N ALA A 261 4.05 8.90 4.48
CA ALA A 261 3.14 8.18 5.36
C ALA A 261 3.74 6.81 5.74
N TYR A 262 3.05 6.01 6.55
CA TYR A 262 3.42 4.61 6.77
C TYR A 262 2.81 3.72 5.70
N GLY A 263 3.57 2.74 5.24
CA GLY A 263 3.15 1.65 4.37
C GLY A 263 4.06 0.47 4.67
N ALA A 264 3.88 -0.12 5.86
CA ALA A 264 4.86 -1.02 6.46
C ALA A 264 5.06 -2.33 5.69
N ASP A 265 4.09 -2.71 4.89
CA ASP A 265 4.14 -3.94 4.09
C ASP A 265 4.16 -5.20 4.98
N TYR A 266 3.33 -5.20 6.05
CA TYR A 266 3.27 -6.34 6.97
C TYR A 266 2.55 -7.53 6.37
N PHE A 267 3.19 -8.70 6.49
CA PHE A 267 2.68 -10.01 6.08
C PHE A 267 3.13 -11.13 7.01
N TYR A 268 2.61 -12.36 6.81
CA TYR A 268 3.04 -13.55 7.54
C TYR A 268 4.28 -14.15 6.86
N TRP A 269 5.46 -13.66 7.23
CA TRP A 269 6.71 -13.98 6.55
C TRP A 269 7.20 -15.42 6.76
N LYS A 270 6.70 -16.15 7.76
CA LYS A 270 7.16 -17.53 8.03
C LYS A 270 6.79 -18.50 6.91
N ASP A 271 5.68 -18.27 6.22
CA ASP A 271 5.26 -19.08 5.07
C ASP A 271 5.82 -18.56 3.74
N HIS A 272 6.58 -17.46 3.77
CA HIS A 272 7.17 -16.90 2.56
C HIS A 272 8.26 -17.86 2.03
N PRO A 273 8.21 -18.21 0.71
CA PRO A 273 9.11 -19.22 0.15
C PRO A 273 10.59 -18.78 0.09
N ASP A 274 10.87 -17.49 0.13
CA ASP A 274 12.24 -16.95 0.08
C ASP A 274 12.88 -16.95 1.48
N THR A 275 13.15 -18.16 1.98
CA THR A 275 13.71 -18.38 3.32
C THR A 275 15.07 -17.73 3.59
N PRO A 276 15.96 -17.51 2.59
CA PRO A 276 17.20 -16.75 2.82
C PRO A 276 16.98 -15.31 3.31
N ARG A 277 15.83 -14.71 3.05
CA ARG A 277 15.49 -13.34 3.50
C ARG A 277 14.90 -13.30 4.92
N HIS A 278 14.59 -14.45 5.53
CA HIS A 278 14.02 -14.50 6.89
C HIS A 278 15.00 -14.03 7.96
N PRO A 279 14.57 -13.28 8.98
CA PRO A 279 13.28 -12.58 9.05
C PRO A 279 13.28 -11.35 8.12
N PHE A 280 12.11 -11.04 7.54
CA PHE A 280 11.94 -9.90 6.60
C PHE A 280 12.01 -8.54 7.30
N PHE A 281 11.73 -8.49 8.58
CA PHE A 281 11.69 -7.24 9.35
C PHE A 281 12.75 -7.23 10.45
N PHE A 282 13.25 -6.06 10.77
CA PHE A 282 14.00 -5.87 12.01
C PHE A 282 13.06 -6.00 13.21
N PRO A 283 13.54 -6.46 14.39
CA PRO A 283 12.70 -6.52 15.60
C PRO A 283 12.00 -5.20 15.91
N GLU A 284 12.68 -4.07 15.68
CA GLU A 284 12.23 -2.70 15.90
C GLU A 284 11.08 -2.28 14.96
N HIS A 285 10.89 -3.00 13.85
CA HIS A 285 9.93 -2.69 12.81
C HIS A 285 8.98 -3.85 12.47
N SER A 286 8.96 -4.91 13.30
CA SER A 286 8.40 -6.21 12.91
C SER A 286 6.88 -6.31 12.94
N ASN A 287 6.19 -5.37 13.56
CA ASN A 287 4.74 -5.39 13.68
C ASN A 287 4.17 -4.00 14.03
N ALA A 288 2.87 -3.82 13.88
CA ALA A 288 2.20 -2.54 14.04
C ALA A 288 2.26 -1.96 15.48
N SER A 289 2.55 -2.77 16.50
CA SER A 289 2.67 -2.26 17.88
C SER A 289 3.86 -1.34 18.09
N VAL A 290 4.79 -1.27 17.13
CA VAL A 290 5.99 -0.42 17.21
C VAL A 290 5.73 1.04 16.81
N TYR A 291 4.60 1.38 16.19
CA TYR A 291 4.32 2.76 15.75
C TYR A 291 4.49 3.81 16.85
N PRO A 292 4.04 3.59 18.10
CA PRO A 292 4.30 4.58 19.17
C PRO A 292 5.77 4.84 19.42
N SER A 293 6.63 3.83 19.29
CA SER A 293 8.08 3.95 19.44
C SER A 293 8.70 4.68 18.25
N ILE A 294 8.29 4.36 17.03
CA ILE A 294 8.72 5.06 15.80
C ILE A 294 8.30 6.53 15.86
N ASN A 295 7.06 6.82 16.26
CA ASN A 295 6.57 8.19 16.42
C ASN A 295 7.43 9.00 17.44
N LYS A 296 7.81 8.37 18.54
CA LYS A 296 8.69 9.00 19.54
C LYS A 296 10.05 9.32 18.96
N GLU A 297 10.66 8.41 18.23
CA GLU A 297 11.95 8.64 17.55
C GLU A 297 11.84 9.75 16.48
N ILE A 298 10.72 9.81 15.74
CA ILE A 298 10.48 10.91 14.78
C ILE A 298 10.35 12.24 15.52
N GLU A 299 9.64 12.28 16.65
CA GLU A 299 9.52 13.49 17.47
C GLU A 299 10.89 13.99 17.96
N GLU A 300 11.73 13.08 18.48
CA GLU A 300 13.05 13.39 19.02
C GLU A 300 14.04 13.83 17.92
N ARG A 301 13.98 13.23 16.74
CA ARG A 301 14.90 13.53 15.62
C ARG A 301 14.48 14.73 14.78
N PHE A 302 13.18 14.99 14.68
CA PHE A 302 12.62 16.00 13.79
C PHE A 302 11.68 16.94 14.55
N SER A 303 10.40 16.57 14.69
CA SER A 303 9.40 17.38 15.42
C SER A 303 8.10 16.64 15.69
N ALA A 304 7.33 17.12 16.69
CA ALA A 304 5.96 16.64 16.93
C ALA A 304 5.02 16.90 15.73
N GLU A 305 5.20 18.01 15.00
CA GLU A 305 4.41 18.30 13.81
C GLU A 305 4.63 17.24 12.72
N LEU A 306 5.86 16.80 12.52
CA LEU A 306 6.17 15.76 11.53
C LEU A 306 5.59 14.41 11.92
N VAL A 307 5.54 14.07 13.21
CA VAL A 307 4.83 12.88 13.70
C VAL A 307 3.38 12.91 13.25
N GLU A 308 2.67 13.99 13.50
CA GLU A 308 1.25 14.14 13.11
C GLU A 308 1.06 13.99 11.59
N LYS A 309 1.98 14.54 10.80
CA LYS A 309 1.93 14.42 9.34
C LYS A 309 2.10 12.99 8.87
N ILE A 310 3.20 12.34 9.27
CA ILE A 310 3.55 10.98 8.80
C ILE A 310 2.57 9.95 9.33
N SER A 311 2.21 10.05 10.61
CA SER A 311 1.36 9.05 11.25
C SER A 311 -0.06 9.01 10.67
N HIS A 312 -0.64 10.15 10.29
CA HIS A 312 -2.02 10.15 9.80
C HIS A 312 -2.44 11.34 8.92
N LYS A 313 -1.97 12.59 9.17
CA LYS A 313 -2.55 13.76 8.50
C LYS A 313 -2.36 13.72 6.99
N ASN A 314 -1.18 13.31 6.50
CA ASN A 314 -0.91 13.24 5.07
C ASN A 314 -1.83 12.23 4.39
N ALA A 315 -2.00 11.04 4.98
CA ALA A 315 -2.90 10.01 4.45
C ALA A 315 -4.37 10.46 4.48
N LEU A 316 -4.84 11.06 5.57
CA LEU A 316 -6.20 11.61 5.66
C LEU A 316 -6.44 12.68 4.60
N GLN A 317 -5.53 13.63 4.45
CA GLN A 317 -5.66 14.71 3.46
C GLN A 317 -5.72 14.16 2.03
N PHE A 318 -4.92 13.13 1.72
CA PHE A 318 -4.97 12.47 0.41
C PHE A 318 -6.31 11.79 0.18
N ILE A 319 -6.80 11.02 1.18
CA ILE A 319 -8.10 10.34 1.13
C ILE A 319 -9.24 11.34 0.95
N GLU A 320 -9.27 12.40 1.75
CA GLU A 320 -10.28 13.47 1.63
C GLU A 320 -10.28 14.10 0.24
N ASN A 321 -9.11 14.44 -0.30
CA ASN A 321 -9.00 15.05 -1.62
C ASN A 321 -9.46 14.10 -2.74
N MET A 322 -9.26 12.80 -2.58
CA MET A 322 -9.66 11.79 -3.55
C MET A 322 -11.18 11.58 -3.59
N TYR A 323 -11.85 11.70 -2.44
CA TYR A 323 -13.30 11.42 -2.35
C TYR A 323 -14.17 12.67 -2.45
N LYS A 324 -13.61 13.87 -2.35
CA LYS A 324 -14.30 15.14 -2.70
C LYS A 324 -14.58 15.23 -4.20
#